data_09c80547b52bf79388a4ecb7ddae6d9c
#
_entry.id   09c80547b52bf79388a4ecb7ddae6d9c
#
_cell.length_a   1.000
_cell.length_b   1.000
_cell.length_c   1.000
_cell.angle_alpha   90.00
_cell.angle_beta   90.00
_cell.angle_gamma   90.00
#
_symmetry.space_group_name_H-M   'P 1'
#
loop_
_entity.id
_entity.type
_entity.pdbx_description
1 polymer ?
#
loop_
_entity_poly.entity_id
_entity_poly.type
_entity_poly.pdbx_seq_one_letter_code
_entity_poly.pdbx_strand_id
1 'polypeptide(L)'
;MIPPEANAAFVADMEDVLEVYQRPHDPQRPLVCIDESSKQLIAETRTPLPAKPGQPARHDYEYERNGVANLFMMFAPLEGWRCVTVTDRHTAIDYAHVLRELSDTHCPNAVKIVLVQDNLNIHKPASLYEAFPAPEARRLVERFEWHYTPKHGSWLDMAESELGVLASQCLDRRIADKQILAREVTAWQDHRNKHHAKANWQFTTDEARVKLKRLYPQFE
;
A
#
# COMPACT_ATOMS: atom_id res chain seq x y z
N MET A 1 -12.55 -7.81 -6.06
CA MET A 1 -13.77 -8.27 -6.83
C MET A 1 -14.97 -7.53 -6.25
N ILE A 2 -15.80 -6.92 -7.09
CA ILE A 2 -17.01 -6.21 -6.62
C ILE A 2 -18.07 -7.27 -6.25
N PRO A 3 -18.76 -7.16 -5.09
CA PRO A 3 -19.79 -8.10 -4.68
C PRO A 3 -20.88 -8.26 -5.77
N PRO A 4 -21.45 -9.45 -5.97
CA PRO A 4 -22.50 -9.66 -6.97
C PRO A 4 -23.86 -9.09 -6.54
N GLU A 5 -24.12 -8.97 -5.25
CA GLU A 5 -25.41 -8.59 -4.66
C GLU A 5 -25.29 -7.30 -3.82
N ALA A 6 -26.43 -6.71 -3.48
CA ALA A 6 -26.52 -5.54 -2.61
C ALA A 6 -25.90 -5.84 -1.24
N ASN A 7 -25.05 -4.92 -0.77
CA ASN A 7 -24.32 -5.08 0.49
C ASN A 7 -24.14 -3.73 1.18
N ALA A 8 -24.93 -3.48 2.21
CA ALA A 8 -24.92 -2.23 2.95
C ALA A 8 -23.55 -1.91 3.60
N ALA A 9 -22.87 -2.93 4.16
CA ALA A 9 -21.56 -2.74 4.77
C ALA A 9 -20.52 -2.35 3.70
N PHE A 10 -20.53 -3.03 2.53
CA PHE A 10 -19.66 -2.67 1.42
C PHE A 10 -19.86 -1.23 0.97
N VAL A 11 -21.12 -0.80 0.84
CA VAL A 11 -21.46 0.57 0.41
C VAL A 11 -21.01 1.59 1.43
N ALA A 12 -21.22 1.33 2.73
CA ALA A 12 -20.81 2.25 3.80
C ALA A 12 -19.29 2.48 3.79
N ASP A 13 -18.49 1.40 3.78
CA ASP A 13 -17.04 1.49 3.74
C ASP A 13 -16.54 2.12 2.42
N MET A 14 -17.18 1.79 1.30
CA MET A 14 -16.83 2.37 -0.01
C MET A 14 -17.07 3.88 -0.03
N GLU A 15 -18.23 4.36 0.41
CA GLU A 15 -18.55 5.79 0.42
C GLU A 15 -17.64 6.54 1.40
N ASP A 16 -17.31 5.98 2.56
CA ASP A 16 -16.35 6.55 3.51
C ASP A 16 -14.99 6.81 2.85
N VAL A 17 -14.43 5.82 2.15
CA VAL A 17 -13.14 5.97 1.44
C VAL A 17 -13.26 6.96 0.28
N LEU A 18 -14.33 6.92 -0.50
CA LEU A 18 -14.53 7.86 -1.61
C LEU A 18 -14.65 9.31 -1.12
N GLU A 19 -15.32 9.55 0.01
CA GLU A 19 -15.41 10.87 0.63
C GLU A 19 -14.04 11.35 1.12
N VAL A 20 -13.23 10.48 1.71
CA VAL A 20 -11.84 10.79 2.08
C VAL A 20 -11.04 11.25 0.88
N TYR A 21 -11.16 10.58 -0.26
CA TYR A 21 -10.43 10.91 -1.48
C TYR A 21 -10.88 12.23 -2.14
N GLN A 22 -12.07 12.71 -1.81
CA GLN A 22 -12.58 14.02 -2.29
C GLN A 22 -12.14 15.20 -1.41
N ARG A 23 -11.54 14.93 -0.24
CA ARG A 23 -11.07 15.98 0.66
C ARG A 23 -9.94 16.79 0.01
N PRO A 24 -9.92 18.12 0.19
CA PRO A 24 -8.79 18.92 -0.25
C PRO A 24 -7.52 18.53 0.51
N HIS A 25 -6.36 18.72 -0.13
CA HIS A 25 -5.07 18.51 0.51
C HIS A 25 -4.91 19.39 1.75
N ASP A 26 -4.61 18.79 2.89
CA ASP A 26 -4.34 19.45 4.16
C ASP A 26 -3.02 18.89 4.75
N PRO A 27 -1.93 19.69 4.80
CA PRO A 27 -0.65 19.26 5.37
C PRO A 27 -0.72 18.90 6.86
N GLN A 28 -1.73 19.41 7.60
CA GLN A 28 -1.94 19.05 8.99
C GLN A 28 -2.72 17.72 9.14
N ARG A 29 -3.32 17.25 8.06
CA ARG A 29 -4.08 16.00 7.99
C ARG A 29 -3.75 15.26 6.69
N PRO A 30 -2.49 14.87 6.48
CA PRO A 30 -2.08 14.20 5.25
C PRO A 30 -2.86 12.90 5.07
N LEU A 31 -3.29 12.66 3.82
CA LEU A 31 -3.87 11.39 3.41
C LEU A 31 -2.74 10.42 3.06
N VAL A 32 -2.73 9.27 3.72
CA VAL A 32 -1.79 8.19 3.44
C VAL A 32 -2.55 6.89 3.26
N CYS A 33 -2.31 6.21 2.15
CA CYS A 33 -2.79 4.86 1.91
C CYS A 33 -1.67 3.88 2.27
N ILE A 34 -2.02 2.74 2.89
CA ILE A 34 -1.05 1.71 3.26
C ILE A 34 -1.54 0.33 2.82
N ASP A 35 -0.64 -0.45 2.25
CA ASP A 35 -0.88 -1.82 1.84
C ASP A 35 0.43 -2.62 1.81
N GLU A 36 0.35 -3.95 1.76
CA GLU A 36 1.53 -4.79 1.70
C GLU A 36 1.51 -5.77 0.51
N SER A 37 2.69 -6.17 0.13
CA SER A 37 2.91 -7.20 -0.89
C SER A 37 4.10 -8.06 -0.56
N SER A 38 4.14 -9.26 -1.08
CA SER A 38 5.26 -10.19 -0.91
C SER A 38 6.02 -10.35 -2.21
N LYS A 39 7.35 -10.38 -2.12
CA LYS A 39 8.24 -10.68 -3.25
C LYS A 39 9.02 -11.96 -2.99
N GLN A 40 8.88 -12.94 -3.86
CA GLN A 40 9.74 -14.10 -3.85
C GLN A 40 11.15 -13.72 -4.31
N LEU A 41 12.15 -14.07 -3.50
CA LEU A 41 13.56 -13.90 -3.82
C LEU A 41 14.04 -15.08 -4.66
N ILE A 42 14.61 -14.76 -5.82
CA ILE A 42 15.02 -15.75 -6.82
C ILE A 42 16.42 -15.40 -7.31
N ALA A 43 17.37 -16.31 -7.10
CA ALA A 43 18.71 -16.20 -7.66
C ALA A 43 18.84 -16.95 -8.99
N GLU A 44 19.73 -16.45 -9.83
CA GLU A 44 20.13 -17.12 -11.05
C GLU A 44 21.13 -18.24 -10.72
N THR A 45 20.93 -19.43 -11.28
CA THR A 45 21.88 -20.55 -11.16
C THR A 45 23.06 -20.39 -12.09
N ARG A 46 22.88 -19.60 -13.19
CA ARG A 46 23.92 -19.29 -14.19
C ARG A 46 23.84 -17.83 -14.55
N THR A 47 24.97 -17.24 -14.91
CA THR A 47 25.03 -15.85 -15.37
C THR A 47 24.18 -15.65 -16.62
N PRO A 48 23.18 -14.76 -16.61
CA PRO A 48 22.37 -14.47 -17.79
C PRO A 48 23.24 -13.92 -18.94
N LEU A 49 22.86 -14.24 -20.15
CA LEU A 49 23.48 -13.67 -21.34
C LEU A 49 22.80 -12.31 -21.65
N PRO A 50 23.55 -11.21 -21.70
CA PRO A 50 22.97 -9.90 -21.97
C PRO A 50 22.43 -9.81 -23.41
N ALA A 51 21.48 -8.91 -23.63
CA ALA A 51 21.00 -8.60 -24.97
C ALA A 51 22.12 -8.05 -25.86
N LYS A 52 22.10 -8.45 -27.13
CA LYS A 52 22.98 -7.93 -28.20
C LYS A 52 22.12 -7.54 -29.39
N PRO A 53 22.62 -6.72 -30.32
CA PRO A 53 21.91 -6.40 -31.56
C PRO A 53 21.41 -7.68 -32.25
N GLY A 54 20.08 -7.80 -32.45
CA GLY A 54 19.46 -8.97 -33.07
C GLY A 54 19.31 -10.21 -32.17
N GLN A 55 19.72 -10.15 -30.89
CA GLN A 55 19.62 -11.25 -29.94
C GLN A 55 19.05 -10.73 -28.61
N PRO A 56 17.86 -11.20 -28.18
CA PRO A 56 17.31 -10.84 -26.88
C PRO A 56 18.17 -11.42 -25.74
N ALA A 57 18.08 -10.83 -24.55
CA ALA A 57 18.68 -11.39 -23.34
C ALA A 57 18.15 -12.81 -23.10
N ARG A 58 19.02 -13.68 -22.60
CA ARG A 58 18.66 -15.08 -22.30
C ARG A 58 18.95 -15.37 -20.83
N HIS A 59 17.95 -15.89 -20.14
CA HIS A 59 18.03 -16.37 -18.77
C HIS A 59 17.88 -17.89 -18.76
N ASP A 60 18.55 -18.57 -17.82
CA ASP A 60 18.31 -19.98 -17.61
C ASP A 60 16.88 -20.17 -17.05
N TYR A 61 16.24 -21.28 -17.38
CA TYR A 61 14.95 -21.65 -16.79
C TYR A 61 15.12 -22.14 -15.35
N GLU A 62 16.31 -22.62 -14.99
CA GLU A 62 16.64 -23.01 -13.62
C GLU A 62 16.86 -21.75 -12.76
N TYR A 63 16.43 -21.82 -11.51
CA TYR A 63 16.60 -20.76 -10.53
C TYR A 63 16.63 -21.32 -9.11
N GLU A 64 17.22 -20.56 -8.19
CA GLU A 64 17.25 -20.88 -6.76
C GLU A 64 16.28 -19.96 -6.00
N ARG A 65 15.46 -20.55 -5.12
CA ARG A 65 14.54 -19.81 -4.26
C ARG A 65 15.21 -19.44 -2.95
N ASN A 66 15.39 -18.16 -2.70
CA ASN A 66 16.06 -17.61 -1.51
C ASN A 66 15.07 -17.02 -0.49
N GLY A 67 13.86 -17.58 -0.43
CA GLY A 67 12.84 -17.15 0.51
C GLY A 67 11.93 -16.06 -0.04
N VAL A 68 11.26 -15.36 0.87
CA VAL A 68 10.31 -14.29 0.58
C VAL A 68 10.66 -13.07 1.44
N ALA A 69 10.58 -11.88 0.87
CA ALA A 69 10.56 -10.61 1.60
C ALA A 69 9.21 -9.93 1.43
N ASN A 70 8.82 -9.13 2.41
CA ASN A 70 7.56 -8.40 2.39
C ASN A 70 7.83 -6.90 2.26
N LEU A 71 6.89 -6.19 1.67
CA LEU A 71 6.96 -4.79 1.34
C LEU A 71 5.73 -4.12 1.94
N PHE A 72 5.93 -3.15 2.84
CA PHE A 72 4.86 -2.24 3.25
C PHE A 72 4.98 -0.95 2.47
N MET A 73 3.97 -0.59 1.71
CA MET A 73 3.86 0.65 0.96
C MET A 73 3.09 1.68 1.80
N MET A 74 3.71 2.80 2.08
CA MET A 74 3.04 4.02 2.54
C MET A 74 2.99 4.99 1.36
N PHE A 75 1.81 5.39 0.94
CA PHE A 75 1.63 6.27 -0.21
C PHE A 75 0.75 7.47 0.13
N ALA A 76 1.31 8.68 0.03
CA ALA A 76 0.59 9.95 0.15
C ALA A 76 0.30 10.49 -1.27
N PRO A 77 -0.86 10.17 -1.85
CA PRO A 77 -1.13 10.41 -3.27
C PRO A 77 -1.16 11.89 -3.64
N LEU A 78 -1.69 12.74 -2.78
CA LEU A 78 -1.81 14.18 -3.02
C LEU A 78 -0.47 14.92 -2.90
N GLU A 79 0.47 14.37 -2.13
CA GLU A 79 1.82 14.91 -1.96
C GLU A 79 2.79 14.36 -3.01
N GLY A 80 2.45 13.21 -3.62
CA GLY A 80 3.33 12.50 -4.52
C GLY A 80 4.51 11.87 -3.79
N TRP A 81 4.32 11.50 -2.52
CA TRP A 81 5.30 10.87 -1.65
C TRP A 81 4.95 9.40 -1.38
N ARG A 82 5.97 8.56 -1.33
CA ARG A 82 5.87 7.17 -0.89
C ARG A 82 7.10 6.74 -0.11
N CYS A 83 6.91 5.76 0.76
CA CYS A 83 7.98 5.04 1.42
C CYS A 83 7.63 3.54 1.41
N VAL A 84 8.61 2.71 1.11
CA VAL A 84 8.45 1.25 1.09
C VAL A 84 9.43 0.64 2.07
N THR A 85 8.88 0.02 3.12
CA THR A 85 9.67 -0.70 4.12
C THR A 85 9.75 -2.18 3.75
N VAL A 86 10.98 -2.71 3.63
CA VAL A 86 11.23 -4.12 3.30
C VAL A 86 11.46 -4.91 4.58
N THR A 87 10.58 -5.88 4.87
CA THR A 87 10.59 -6.69 6.09
C THR A 87 10.75 -8.18 5.79
N ASP A 88 11.08 -8.98 6.80
CA ASP A 88 11.12 -10.44 6.68
C ASP A 88 9.71 -11.06 6.80
N ARG A 89 8.82 -10.37 7.48
CA ARG A 89 7.44 -10.80 7.75
C ARG A 89 6.48 -9.63 7.57
N HIS A 90 5.19 -9.93 7.51
CA HIS A 90 4.10 -8.96 7.55
C HIS A 90 3.18 -9.29 8.74
N THR A 91 3.71 -9.17 9.95
CA THR A 91 2.98 -9.41 11.19
C THR A 91 2.34 -8.12 11.72
N ALA A 92 1.43 -8.25 12.70
CA ALA A 92 0.88 -7.11 13.43
C ALA A 92 1.98 -6.22 14.04
N ILE A 93 3.07 -6.83 14.50
CA ILE A 93 4.23 -6.10 15.06
C ILE A 93 4.96 -5.31 13.97
N ASP A 94 5.20 -5.92 12.79
CA ASP A 94 5.84 -5.22 11.66
C ASP A 94 5.00 -4.03 11.21
N TYR A 95 3.70 -4.23 11.04
CA TYR A 95 2.75 -3.17 10.71
C TYR A 95 2.74 -2.04 11.76
N ALA A 96 2.73 -2.38 13.05
CA ALA A 96 2.77 -1.38 14.12
C ALA A 96 4.05 -0.52 14.08
N HIS A 97 5.20 -1.11 13.75
CA HIS A 97 6.44 -0.37 13.55
C HIS A 97 6.38 0.57 12.34
N VAL A 98 5.77 0.13 11.23
CA VAL A 98 5.53 0.97 10.04
C VAL A 98 4.63 2.16 10.38
N LEU A 99 3.56 1.96 11.15
CA LEU A 99 2.70 3.06 11.61
C LEU A 99 3.45 4.04 12.52
N ARG A 100 4.29 3.56 13.42
CA ARG A 100 5.12 4.44 14.26
C ARG A 100 6.09 5.26 13.41
N GLU A 101 6.74 4.64 12.43
CA GLU A 101 7.63 5.33 11.49
C GLU A 101 6.87 6.40 10.71
N LEU A 102 5.69 6.08 10.19
CA LEU A 102 4.82 7.04 9.51
C LEU A 102 4.47 8.23 10.41
N SER A 103 4.06 7.96 11.67
CA SER A 103 3.66 9.00 12.61
C SER A 103 4.82 9.90 13.03
N ASP A 104 5.95 9.30 13.42
CA ASP A 104 6.98 10.02 14.17
C ASP A 104 8.12 10.51 13.27
N THR A 105 8.34 9.87 12.12
CA THR A 105 9.41 10.22 11.18
C THR A 105 8.89 10.95 9.94
N HIS A 106 7.83 10.43 9.31
CA HIS A 106 7.36 10.99 8.05
C HIS A 106 6.32 12.09 8.22
N CYS A 107 5.46 11.98 9.25
CA CYS A 107 4.42 12.97 9.52
C CYS A 107 4.48 13.55 10.96
N PRO A 108 5.66 13.99 11.47
CA PRO A 108 5.82 14.40 12.87
C PRO A 108 4.93 15.59 13.24
N ASN A 109 4.69 16.50 12.30
CA ASN A 109 3.96 17.75 12.50
C ASN A 109 2.46 17.66 12.19
N ALA A 110 1.97 16.53 11.69
CA ALA A 110 0.55 16.35 11.41
C ALA A 110 -0.27 16.33 12.70
N VAL A 111 -1.43 16.94 12.70
CA VAL A 111 -2.41 16.85 13.81
C VAL A 111 -3.04 15.46 13.83
N LYS A 112 -3.40 14.97 12.65
CA LYS A 112 -3.92 13.62 12.39
C LYS A 112 -3.35 13.12 11.06
N ILE A 113 -3.20 11.84 10.91
CA ILE A 113 -2.89 11.19 9.64
C ILE A 113 -4.15 10.46 9.20
N VAL A 114 -4.72 10.86 8.08
CA VAL A 114 -5.88 10.17 7.47
C VAL A 114 -5.36 8.91 6.80
N LEU A 115 -5.66 7.75 7.40
CA LEU A 115 -5.10 6.48 6.99
C LEU A 115 -6.15 5.64 6.28
N VAL A 116 -5.93 5.35 5.00
CA VAL A 116 -6.73 4.41 4.22
C VAL A 116 -5.97 3.11 4.05
N GLN A 117 -6.62 1.99 4.31
CA GLN A 117 -6.04 0.66 4.25
C GLN A 117 -7.10 -0.41 4.01
N ASP A 118 -6.69 -1.62 3.70
CA ASP A 118 -7.61 -2.73 3.63
C ASP A 118 -8.04 -3.24 5.03
N ASN A 119 -9.03 -4.11 5.08
CA ASN A 119 -9.55 -4.67 6.33
C ASN A 119 -8.87 -6.00 6.70
N LEU A 120 -7.56 -6.09 6.54
CA LEU A 120 -6.78 -7.26 6.98
C LEU A 120 -6.72 -7.32 8.51
N ASN A 121 -6.55 -8.53 9.05
CA ASN A 121 -6.56 -8.73 10.51
C ASN A 121 -5.48 -7.94 11.26
N ILE A 122 -4.34 -7.69 10.62
CA ILE A 122 -3.23 -6.91 11.19
C ILE A 122 -3.46 -5.40 11.10
N HIS A 123 -4.35 -4.91 10.23
CA HIS A 123 -4.62 -3.50 10.00
C HIS A 123 -5.61 -2.92 11.02
N LYS A 124 -5.33 -3.14 12.31
CA LYS A 124 -6.20 -2.69 13.39
C LYS A 124 -5.43 -1.92 14.45
N PRO A 125 -6.07 -0.98 15.15
CA PRO A 125 -5.46 -0.32 16.32
C PRO A 125 -4.90 -1.30 17.36
N ALA A 126 -5.46 -2.51 17.45
CA ALA A 126 -5.00 -3.57 18.35
C ALA A 126 -3.54 -3.96 18.11
N SER A 127 -3.08 -3.95 16.86
CA SER A 127 -1.69 -4.28 16.49
C SER A 127 -0.66 -3.37 17.17
N LEU A 128 -1.02 -2.12 17.45
CA LEU A 128 -0.14 -1.20 18.20
C LEU A 128 0.05 -1.66 19.66
N TYR A 129 -0.98 -2.25 20.27
CA TYR A 129 -0.89 -2.79 21.63
C TYR A 129 -0.14 -4.12 21.70
N GLU A 130 -0.02 -4.84 20.59
CA GLU A 130 0.82 -6.04 20.51
C GLU A 130 2.32 -5.69 20.45
N ALA A 131 2.66 -4.50 19.89
CA ALA A 131 4.03 -4.08 19.67
C ALA A 131 4.57 -3.11 20.73
N PHE A 132 3.72 -2.32 21.38
CA PHE A 132 4.13 -1.22 22.25
C PHE A 132 3.43 -1.24 23.60
N PRO A 133 4.07 -0.66 24.65
CA PRO A 133 3.39 -0.41 25.93
C PRO A 133 2.13 0.43 25.75
N ALA A 134 1.10 0.17 26.57
CA ALA A 134 -0.22 0.77 26.41
C ALA A 134 -0.25 2.31 26.25
N PRO A 135 0.52 3.10 27.00
CA PRO A 135 0.56 4.56 26.80
C PRO A 135 1.04 4.96 25.40
N GLU A 136 2.07 4.28 24.88
CA GLU A 136 2.62 4.53 23.56
C GLU A 136 1.67 4.06 22.45
N ALA A 137 1.10 2.86 22.60
CA ALA A 137 0.10 2.35 21.70
C ALA A 137 -1.09 3.32 21.59
N ARG A 138 -1.59 3.83 22.73
CA ARG A 138 -2.70 4.80 22.76
C ARG A 138 -2.34 6.11 22.07
N ARG A 139 -1.15 6.64 22.32
CA ARG A 139 -0.63 7.83 21.64
C ARG A 139 -0.66 7.65 20.12
N LEU A 140 -0.17 6.51 19.63
CA LEU A 140 -0.17 6.20 18.20
C LEU A 140 -1.59 6.03 17.64
N VAL A 141 -2.46 5.29 18.32
CA VAL A 141 -3.87 5.15 17.87
C VAL A 141 -4.52 6.52 17.67
N GLU A 142 -4.25 7.49 18.57
CA GLU A 142 -4.82 8.83 18.51
C GLU A 142 -4.22 9.71 17.39
N ARG A 143 -3.10 9.30 16.82
CA ARG A 143 -2.47 10.00 15.67
C ARG A 143 -3.20 9.74 14.36
N PHE A 144 -3.95 8.65 14.25
CA PHE A 144 -4.57 8.22 13.01
C PHE A 144 -6.09 8.45 13.01
N GLU A 145 -6.61 8.80 11.84
CA GLU A 145 -8.01 8.72 11.46
C GLU A 145 -8.14 7.50 10.54
N TRP A 146 -8.84 6.48 11.01
CA TRP A 146 -8.85 5.14 10.42
C TRP A 146 -9.97 4.97 9.42
N HIS A 147 -9.64 4.66 8.18
CA HIS A 147 -10.56 4.35 7.09
C HIS A 147 -10.20 3.01 6.48
N TYR A 148 -11.20 2.18 6.24
CA TYR A 148 -11.01 0.84 5.73
C TYR A 148 -11.69 0.65 4.39
N THR A 149 -11.01 0.07 3.42
CA THR A 149 -11.67 -0.37 2.20
C THR A 149 -12.62 -1.52 2.51
N PRO A 150 -13.75 -1.62 1.81
CA PRO A 150 -14.68 -2.71 2.02
C PRO A 150 -14.05 -4.05 1.65
N LYS A 151 -14.51 -5.12 2.28
CA LYS A 151 -14.08 -6.48 1.92
C LYS A 151 -14.29 -6.72 0.42
N HIS A 152 -13.26 -7.17 -0.29
CA HIS A 152 -13.22 -7.28 -1.76
C HIS A 152 -13.23 -5.94 -2.51
N GLY A 153 -12.94 -4.85 -1.85
CA GLY A 153 -12.85 -3.50 -2.41
C GLY A 153 -11.41 -2.98 -2.54
N SER A 154 -10.42 -3.85 -2.68
CA SER A 154 -9.00 -3.50 -2.77
C SER A 154 -8.69 -2.46 -3.88
N TRP A 155 -9.49 -2.45 -4.95
CA TRP A 155 -9.39 -1.45 -6.01
C TRP A 155 -9.57 0.01 -5.51
N LEU A 156 -10.11 0.20 -4.31
CA LEU A 156 -10.20 1.50 -3.62
C LEU A 156 -8.90 1.89 -2.90
N ASP A 157 -7.98 0.96 -2.67
CA ASP A 157 -6.71 1.27 -2.04
C ASP A 157 -5.71 1.80 -3.07
N MET A 158 -5.31 3.07 -2.91
CA MET A 158 -4.32 3.68 -3.80
C MET A 158 -2.91 3.12 -3.57
N ALA A 159 -2.61 2.55 -2.40
CA ALA A 159 -1.34 1.88 -2.14
C ALA A 159 -1.23 0.57 -2.93
N GLU A 160 -2.32 -0.21 -3.09
CA GLU A 160 -2.35 -1.38 -3.98
C GLU A 160 -1.99 -1.00 -5.43
N SER A 161 -2.57 0.10 -5.93
CA SER A 161 -2.25 0.62 -7.25
C SER A 161 -0.77 1.00 -7.38
N GLU A 162 -0.19 1.66 -6.38
CA GLU A 162 1.22 2.07 -6.37
C GLU A 162 2.16 0.85 -6.21
N LEU A 163 1.76 -0.18 -5.47
CA LEU A 163 2.46 -1.48 -5.45
C LEU A 163 2.46 -2.14 -6.83
N GLY A 164 1.37 -2.03 -7.58
CA GLY A 164 1.30 -2.47 -8.98
C GLY A 164 2.30 -1.74 -9.88
N VAL A 165 2.46 -0.42 -9.68
CA VAL A 165 3.48 0.38 -10.39
C VAL A 165 4.89 -0.05 -9.99
N LEU A 166 5.16 -0.24 -8.69
CA LEU A 166 6.45 -0.77 -8.19
C LEU A 166 6.75 -2.14 -8.81
N ALA A 167 5.76 -3.04 -8.82
CA ALA A 167 5.92 -4.38 -9.37
C ALA A 167 6.33 -4.32 -10.85
N SER A 168 5.64 -3.52 -11.66
CA SER A 168 5.90 -3.42 -13.10
C SER A 168 7.20 -2.69 -13.46
N GLN A 169 7.57 -1.65 -12.70
CA GLN A 169 8.73 -0.81 -13.02
C GLN A 169 10.04 -1.31 -12.40
N CYS A 170 9.98 -1.98 -11.26
CA CYS A 170 11.17 -2.33 -10.47
C CYS A 170 11.29 -3.84 -10.22
N LEU A 171 10.18 -4.52 -9.94
CA LEU A 171 10.19 -5.88 -9.42
C LEU A 171 9.87 -6.96 -10.47
N ASP A 172 9.59 -6.59 -11.74
CA ASP A 172 9.33 -7.54 -12.84
C ASP A 172 10.64 -8.19 -13.34
N ARG A 173 11.37 -8.79 -12.38
CA ARG A 173 12.62 -9.52 -12.62
C ARG A 173 12.94 -10.42 -11.43
N ARG A 174 13.94 -11.31 -11.62
CA ARG A 174 14.53 -12.08 -10.53
C ARG A 174 15.39 -11.16 -9.66
N ILE A 175 15.16 -11.24 -8.34
CA ILE A 175 15.92 -10.51 -7.32
C ILE A 175 16.43 -11.53 -6.33
N ALA A 176 17.74 -11.64 -6.19
CA ALA A 176 18.39 -12.74 -5.50
C ALA A 176 18.24 -12.69 -3.99
N ASP A 177 18.23 -11.51 -3.39
CA ASP A 177 18.23 -11.36 -1.94
C ASP A 177 17.52 -10.06 -1.49
N LYS A 178 17.26 -9.97 -0.18
CA LYS A 178 16.58 -8.85 0.47
C LYS A 178 17.38 -7.52 0.39
N GLN A 179 18.71 -7.59 0.39
CA GLN A 179 19.53 -6.36 0.35
C GLN A 179 19.46 -5.74 -1.04
N ILE A 180 19.51 -6.55 -2.08
CA ILE A 180 19.30 -6.11 -3.46
C ILE A 180 17.89 -5.53 -3.59
N LEU A 181 16.86 -6.24 -3.08
CA LEU A 181 15.48 -5.77 -3.11
C LEU A 181 15.35 -4.40 -2.44
N ALA A 182 15.85 -4.23 -1.23
CA ALA A 182 15.77 -2.97 -0.50
C ALA A 182 16.44 -1.81 -1.25
N ARG A 183 17.63 -2.04 -1.82
CA ARG A 183 18.34 -1.03 -2.61
C ARG A 183 17.57 -0.60 -3.86
N GLU A 184 17.01 -1.57 -4.60
CA GLU A 184 16.24 -1.29 -5.81
C GLU A 184 14.94 -0.54 -5.50
N VAL A 185 14.23 -0.94 -4.46
CA VAL A 185 13.01 -0.28 -4.00
C VAL A 185 13.33 1.15 -3.53
N THR A 186 14.41 1.35 -2.77
CA THR A 186 14.84 2.69 -2.34
C THR A 186 15.14 3.58 -3.56
N ALA A 187 15.90 3.10 -4.54
CA ALA A 187 16.21 3.87 -5.75
C ALA A 187 14.94 4.24 -6.53
N TRP A 188 13.96 3.31 -6.64
CA TRP A 188 12.69 3.55 -7.29
C TRP A 188 11.85 4.61 -6.56
N GLN A 189 11.69 4.48 -5.23
CA GLN A 189 10.92 5.45 -4.45
C GLN A 189 11.55 6.84 -4.48
N ASP A 190 12.88 6.96 -4.37
CA ASP A 190 13.59 8.23 -4.41
C ASP A 190 13.38 8.94 -5.75
N HIS A 191 13.46 8.18 -6.86
CA HIS A 191 13.18 8.71 -8.19
C HIS A 191 11.74 9.25 -8.27
N ARG A 192 10.74 8.49 -7.83
CA ARG A 192 9.34 8.91 -7.89
C ARG A 192 9.03 10.08 -6.94
N ASN A 193 9.60 10.07 -5.74
CA ASN A 193 9.46 11.17 -4.78
C ASN A 193 10.06 12.47 -5.30
N LYS A 194 11.25 12.40 -5.94
CA LYS A 194 11.89 13.56 -6.59
C LYS A 194 11.01 14.19 -7.68
N HIS A 195 10.21 13.40 -8.37
CA HIS A 195 9.31 13.86 -9.42
C HIS A 195 7.89 14.16 -8.92
N HIS A 196 7.64 14.04 -7.61
CA HIS A 196 6.32 14.25 -7.01
C HIS A 196 5.21 13.53 -7.78
N ALA A 197 5.42 12.24 -8.08
CA ALA A 197 4.47 11.44 -8.87
C ALA A 197 3.18 11.25 -8.09
N LYS A 198 2.26 12.20 -8.27
CA LYS A 198 0.94 12.24 -7.61
C LYS A 198 -0.05 11.27 -8.25
N ALA A 199 -1.04 10.86 -7.48
CA ALA A 199 -2.24 10.24 -7.97
C ALA A 199 -3.45 11.02 -7.46
N ASN A 200 -4.43 11.25 -8.34
CA ASN A 200 -5.64 11.96 -8.01
C ASN A 200 -6.84 11.06 -8.31
N TRP A 201 -7.59 10.71 -7.29
CA TRP A 201 -8.75 9.85 -7.40
C TRP A 201 -9.90 10.60 -8.07
N GLN A 202 -10.48 10.03 -9.14
CA GLN A 202 -11.49 10.69 -9.93
C GLN A 202 -12.91 10.15 -9.70
N PHE A 203 -13.04 8.90 -9.25
CA PHE A 203 -14.35 8.27 -9.08
C PHE A 203 -15.00 8.75 -7.79
N THR A 204 -16.18 9.36 -7.91
CA THR A 204 -16.88 10.02 -6.79
C THR A 204 -17.97 9.13 -6.19
N THR A 205 -18.45 9.49 -5.00
CA THR A 205 -19.61 8.86 -4.35
C THR A 205 -20.87 8.96 -5.23
N ASP A 206 -21.12 10.09 -5.88
CA ASP A 206 -22.27 10.25 -6.77
C ASP A 206 -22.18 9.34 -7.99
N GLU A 207 -20.98 9.21 -8.57
CA GLU A 207 -20.76 8.25 -9.65
C GLU A 207 -20.94 6.80 -9.18
N ALA A 208 -20.50 6.46 -7.95
CA ALA A 208 -20.70 5.15 -7.36
C ALA A 208 -22.17 4.81 -7.22
N ARG A 209 -22.99 5.74 -6.73
CA ARG A 209 -24.45 5.58 -6.61
C ARG A 209 -25.12 5.28 -7.94
N VAL A 210 -24.62 5.84 -9.03
CA VAL A 210 -25.13 5.61 -10.38
C VAL A 210 -24.56 4.30 -10.97
N LYS A 211 -23.22 4.19 -11.03
CA LYS A 211 -22.56 3.09 -11.74
C LYS A 211 -22.63 1.76 -10.99
N LEU A 212 -22.72 1.81 -9.67
CA LEU A 212 -22.77 0.65 -8.78
C LEU A 212 -24.13 0.49 -8.08
N LYS A 213 -25.21 1.05 -8.65
CA LYS A 213 -26.56 1.04 -8.08
C LYS A 213 -27.00 -0.32 -7.52
N ARG A 214 -26.60 -1.42 -8.18
CA ARG A 214 -26.94 -2.78 -7.75
C ARG A 214 -26.41 -3.17 -6.36
N LEU A 215 -25.35 -2.48 -5.86
CA LEU A 215 -24.75 -2.74 -4.55
C LEU A 215 -25.52 -2.07 -3.42
N TYR A 216 -26.29 -1.05 -3.75
CA TYR A 216 -27.08 -0.30 -2.78
C TYR A 216 -28.37 -1.05 -2.44
N PRO A 217 -28.71 -1.22 -1.15
CA PRO A 217 -30.00 -1.77 -0.77
C PRO A 217 -31.13 -0.98 -1.41
N GLN A 218 -32.11 -1.67 -1.99
CA GLN A 218 -33.31 -1.06 -2.54
C GLN A 218 -34.40 -1.09 -1.47
N PHE A 219 -35.03 0.06 -1.22
CA PHE A 219 -36.20 0.16 -0.35
C PHE A 219 -37.43 0.22 -1.25
N GLU A 220 -38.39 -0.71 -1.01
CA GLU A 220 -39.70 -0.68 -1.65
C GLU A 220 -40.61 0.39 -1.01
#